data_688ae8a1a5821495fef58e66aa497128
#
_entry.id   688ae8a1a5821495fef58e66aa497128
#
_cell.length_a   1.000
_cell.length_b   1.000
_cell.length_c   1.000
_cell.angle_alpha   90.00
_cell.angle_beta   90.00
_cell.angle_gamma   90.00
#
_symmetry.space_group_name_H-M   'P 1'
#
loop_
_entity.id
_entity.type
_entity.pdbx_description
1 polymer ?
#
loop_
_entity_poly.entity_id
_entity_poly.type
_entity_poly.pdbx_seq_one_letter_code
_entity_poly.pdbx_strand_id
1 'polypeptide(L)'
;MKAVTATNATTAEDLNQRGLDLLAGGAAPEAAEAFRAAIAVDCAHIEAHHGLVRALRDAGRLEQSIAAALALTALTPADPLAHTALSISLQRAGHVPQAEAAAARARVLEWKIQLQSPPEQAGPGESLQNLSLPIQGTVP
;
A
#
# COMPACT_ATOMS: atom_id res chain seq x y z
N MET A 1 -19.58 27.72 -19.93
CA MET A 1 -19.25 28.00 -18.64
C MET A 1 -18.98 26.81 -17.87
N LYS A 2 -19.81 25.86 -17.90
CA LYS A 2 -19.57 24.70 -17.19
C LYS A 2 -18.34 24.02 -17.55
N ALA A 3 -18.04 23.95 -18.80
CA ALA A 3 -16.82 23.33 -19.24
C ALA A 3 -15.62 23.98 -18.62
N VAL A 4 -15.69 25.29 -18.50
CA VAL A 4 -14.60 26.00 -17.88
C VAL A 4 -14.46 25.62 -16.44
N THR A 5 -15.56 25.51 -15.74
CA THR A 5 -15.52 25.10 -14.36
C THR A 5 -14.93 23.73 -14.19
N ALA A 6 -15.38 22.80 -15.01
CA ALA A 6 -14.84 21.44 -14.91
C ALA A 6 -13.37 21.41 -15.25
N THR A 7 -12.96 22.19 -16.23
CA THR A 7 -11.58 22.22 -16.63
C THR A 7 -10.69 22.78 -15.53
N ASN A 8 -11.19 23.77 -14.81
CA ASN A 8 -10.41 24.37 -13.75
C ASN A 8 -10.46 23.58 -12.46
N ALA A 9 -11.41 22.68 -12.35
CA ALA A 9 -11.51 21.90 -11.13
C ALA A 9 -10.34 20.96 -11.04
N THR A 10 -9.66 20.99 -9.91
CA THR A 10 -8.58 20.06 -9.65
C THR A 10 -9.19 18.77 -9.15
N THR A 11 -8.98 17.70 -9.88
CA THR A 11 -9.55 16.42 -9.51
C THR A 11 -8.69 15.76 -8.45
N ALA A 12 -9.25 14.74 -7.81
CA ALA A 12 -8.49 13.97 -6.84
C ALA A 12 -7.28 13.33 -7.52
N GLU A 13 -7.45 12.89 -8.77
CA GLU A 13 -6.36 12.27 -9.49
C GLU A 13 -5.24 13.27 -9.77
N ASP A 14 -5.60 14.51 -10.13
CA ASP A 14 -4.60 15.55 -10.37
C ASP A 14 -3.82 15.83 -9.10
N LEU A 15 -4.53 15.93 -7.98
CA LEU A 15 -3.89 16.19 -6.70
C LEU A 15 -3.02 15.03 -6.26
N ASN A 16 -3.47 13.81 -6.51
CA ASN A 16 -2.67 12.63 -6.22
C ASN A 16 -1.38 12.63 -7.03
N GLN A 17 -1.47 12.95 -8.31
CA GLN A 17 -0.29 13.01 -9.17
C GLN A 17 0.67 14.10 -8.69
N ARG A 18 0.13 15.24 -8.29
CA ARG A 18 0.97 16.30 -7.75
C ARG A 18 1.69 15.82 -6.49
N GLY A 19 0.98 15.09 -5.62
CA GLY A 19 1.61 14.53 -4.45
C GLY A 19 2.74 13.57 -4.79
N LEU A 20 2.51 12.72 -5.78
CA LEU A 20 3.54 11.77 -6.22
C LEU A 20 4.76 12.48 -6.76
N ASP A 21 4.55 13.55 -7.54
CA ASP A 21 5.67 14.31 -8.09
C ASP A 21 6.47 14.99 -6.99
N LEU A 22 5.77 15.56 -6.02
CA LEU A 22 6.43 16.21 -4.89
C LEU A 22 7.21 15.21 -4.06
N LEU A 23 6.63 14.04 -3.85
CA LEU A 23 7.28 12.99 -3.08
C LEU A 23 8.55 12.52 -3.79
N ALA A 24 8.48 12.34 -5.12
CA ALA A 24 9.62 11.94 -5.91
C ALA A 24 10.73 12.97 -5.86
N GLY A 25 10.37 14.24 -5.72
CA GLY A 25 11.34 15.32 -5.61
C GLY A 25 11.86 15.56 -4.21
N GLY A 26 11.44 14.75 -3.25
CA GLY A 26 11.92 14.90 -1.88
C GLY A 26 11.15 15.90 -1.04
N ALA A 27 10.06 16.46 -1.57
CA ALA A 27 9.27 17.44 -0.84
C ALA A 27 8.13 16.76 -0.09
N ALA A 28 8.50 15.94 0.90
CA ALA A 28 7.53 15.11 1.61
C ALA A 28 6.44 15.91 2.33
N PRO A 29 6.76 17.01 3.04
CA PRO A 29 5.69 17.76 3.69
C PRO A 29 4.68 18.33 2.70
N GLU A 30 5.16 18.86 1.58
CA GLU A 30 4.28 19.39 0.56
C GLU A 30 3.48 18.28 -0.11
N ALA A 31 4.11 17.12 -0.30
CA ALA A 31 3.41 15.98 -0.86
C ALA A 31 2.25 15.56 0.04
N ALA A 32 2.46 15.58 1.36
CA ALA A 32 1.40 15.23 2.29
C ALA A 32 0.20 16.16 2.13
N GLU A 33 0.45 17.45 1.93
CA GLU A 33 -0.65 18.39 1.73
C GLU A 33 -1.40 18.12 0.44
N ALA A 34 -0.69 17.77 -0.63
CA ALA A 34 -1.34 17.43 -1.88
C ALA A 34 -2.20 16.18 -1.76
N PHE A 35 -1.68 15.16 -1.06
CA PHE A 35 -2.46 13.95 -0.85
C PHE A 35 -3.68 14.20 0.03
N ARG A 36 -3.54 15.07 1.04
CA ARG A 36 -4.70 15.43 1.86
C ARG A 36 -5.76 16.13 1.03
N ALA A 37 -5.33 17.00 0.12
CA ALA A 37 -6.26 17.67 -0.76
C ALA A 37 -6.97 16.68 -1.67
N ALA A 38 -6.25 15.67 -2.16
CA ALA A 38 -6.86 14.64 -2.98
C ALA A 38 -7.93 13.88 -2.20
N ILE A 39 -7.63 13.55 -0.95
CA ILE A 39 -8.56 12.82 -0.10
C ILE A 39 -9.78 13.70 0.23
N ALA A 40 -9.59 15.00 0.35
CA ALA A 40 -10.71 15.90 0.60
C ALA A 40 -11.67 15.92 -0.59
N VAL A 41 -11.15 15.75 -1.80
CA VAL A 41 -11.99 15.71 -3.00
C VAL A 41 -12.64 14.34 -3.14
N ASP A 42 -11.89 13.27 -2.87
CA ASP A 42 -12.39 11.90 -2.98
C ASP A 42 -11.83 11.10 -1.80
N CYS A 43 -12.63 10.95 -0.77
CA CYS A 43 -12.17 10.31 0.45
C CYS A 43 -11.92 8.80 0.29
N ALA A 44 -12.33 8.23 -0.82
CA ALA A 44 -12.09 6.81 -1.10
C ALA A 44 -10.94 6.59 -2.08
N HIS A 45 -10.15 7.62 -2.34
CA HIS A 45 -9.02 7.50 -3.26
C HIS A 45 -7.89 6.75 -2.57
N ILE A 46 -7.81 5.45 -2.84
CA ILE A 46 -6.89 4.55 -2.14
C ILE A 46 -5.44 4.98 -2.32
N GLU A 47 -5.04 5.30 -3.54
CA GLU A 47 -3.66 5.68 -3.82
C GLU A 47 -3.24 6.93 -3.05
N ALA A 48 -4.17 7.88 -2.91
CA ALA A 48 -3.85 9.09 -2.16
C ALA A 48 -3.64 8.79 -0.68
N HIS A 49 -4.40 7.85 -0.13
CA HIS A 49 -4.20 7.42 1.24
C HIS A 49 -2.82 6.78 1.42
N HIS A 50 -2.43 5.90 0.50
CA HIS A 50 -1.09 5.31 0.54
C HIS A 50 -0.01 6.39 0.42
N GLY A 51 -0.23 7.34 -0.49
CA GLY A 51 0.71 8.43 -0.67
C GLY A 51 0.86 9.27 0.58
N LEU A 52 -0.26 9.55 1.25
CA LEU A 52 -0.23 10.33 2.48
C LEU A 52 0.57 9.62 3.56
N VAL A 53 0.34 8.33 3.74
CA VAL A 53 1.08 7.56 4.74
C VAL A 53 2.57 7.69 4.48
N ARG A 54 2.98 7.49 3.23
CA ARG A 54 4.39 7.53 2.87
C ARG A 54 4.97 8.93 3.04
N ALA A 55 4.23 9.95 2.60
CA ALA A 55 4.71 11.33 2.69
C ALA A 55 4.90 11.75 4.14
N LEU A 56 3.96 11.39 5.00
CA LEU A 56 4.06 11.71 6.41
C LEU A 56 5.25 10.98 7.05
N ARG A 57 5.44 9.73 6.67
CA ARG A 57 6.57 8.95 7.17
C ARG A 57 7.89 9.57 6.75
N ASP A 58 7.99 9.93 5.46
CA ASP A 58 9.22 10.52 4.94
C ASP A 58 9.47 11.91 5.53
N ALA A 59 8.42 12.61 5.92
CA ALA A 59 8.54 13.90 6.58
C ALA A 59 8.87 13.78 8.06
N GLY A 60 8.96 12.55 8.57
CA GLY A 60 9.24 12.34 9.99
C GLY A 60 8.05 12.51 10.90
N ARG A 61 6.85 12.69 10.35
CA ARG A 61 5.63 12.86 11.13
C ARG A 61 5.03 11.49 11.39
N LEU A 62 5.69 10.71 12.24
CA LEU A 62 5.42 9.28 12.34
C LEU A 62 4.07 8.98 12.94
N GLU A 63 3.66 9.73 13.98
CA GLU A 63 2.35 9.47 14.59
C GLU A 63 1.22 9.80 13.63
N GLN A 64 1.39 10.85 12.84
CA GLN A 64 0.40 11.19 11.82
C GLN A 64 0.36 10.11 10.74
N SER A 65 1.52 9.57 10.39
CA SER A 65 1.61 8.50 9.41
C SER A 65 0.85 7.26 9.89
N ILE A 66 0.95 6.95 11.17
CA ILE A 66 0.22 5.83 11.77
C ILE A 66 -1.28 6.09 11.67
N ALA A 67 -1.72 7.30 12.02
CA ALA A 67 -3.14 7.62 11.94
C ALA A 67 -3.65 7.50 10.51
N ALA A 68 -2.88 7.96 9.54
CA ALA A 68 -3.26 7.85 8.13
C ALA A 68 -3.31 6.39 7.70
N ALA A 69 -2.37 5.57 8.18
CA ALA A 69 -2.35 4.15 7.83
C ALA A 69 -3.54 3.41 8.46
N LEU A 70 -3.91 3.78 9.67
CA LEU A 70 -5.10 3.19 10.29
C LEU A 70 -6.36 3.53 9.50
N ALA A 71 -6.46 4.77 9.02
CA ALA A 71 -7.60 5.15 8.18
C ALA A 71 -7.60 4.31 6.90
N LEU A 72 -6.42 4.07 6.34
CA LEU A 72 -6.30 3.27 5.13
C LEU A 72 -6.75 1.82 5.39
N THR A 73 -6.34 1.22 6.52
CA THR A 73 -6.77 -0.14 6.82
C THR A 73 -8.27 -0.21 7.06
N ALA A 74 -8.88 0.86 7.56
CA ALA A 74 -10.33 0.89 7.71
C ALA A 74 -11.03 0.97 6.35
N LEU A 75 -10.40 1.65 5.40
CA LEU A 75 -10.96 1.78 4.06
C LEU A 75 -10.82 0.48 3.26
N THR A 76 -9.68 -0.19 3.41
CA THR A 76 -9.41 -1.44 2.68
C THR A 76 -8.92 -2.51 3.65
N PRO A 77 -9.82 -3.04 4.50
CA PRO A 77 -9.38 -3.96 5.56
C PRO A 77 -8.82 -5.28 5.08
N ALA A 78 -9.15 -5.69 3.87
CA ALA A 78 -8.66 -6.95 3.33
C ALA A 78 -7.45 -6.79 2.42
N ASP A 79 -6.95 -5.58 2.27
CA ASP A 79 -5.80 -5.33 1.39
C ASP A 79 -4.52 -5.46 2.21
N PRO A 80 -3.67 -6.45 1.89
CA PRO A 80 -2.42 -6.60 2.64
C PRO A 80 -1.52 -5.39 2.56
N LEU A 81 -1.58 -4.62 1.47
CA LEU A 81 -0.73 -3.44 1.34
C LEU A 81 -1.05 -2.38 2.37
N ALA A 82 -2.32 -2.25 2.75
CA ALA A 82 -2.70 -1.29 3.77
C ALA A 82 -2.09 -1.66 5.12
N HIS A 83 -2.11 -2.93 5.45
CA HIS A 83 -1.56 -3.41 6.72
C HIS A 83 -0.04 -3.35 6.71
N THR A 84 0.58 -3.55 5.55
CA THR A 84 2.02 -3.38 5.42
C THR A 84 2.41 -1.92 5.63
N ALA A 85 1.65 -0.99 5.05
CA ALA A 85 1.91 0.44 5.25
C ALA A 85 1.83 0.80 6.74
N LEU A 86 0.83 0.26 7.43
CA LEU A 86 0.68 0.48 8.86
C LEU A 86 1.88 -0.09 9.62
N SER A 87 2.30 -1.30 9.28
CA SER A 87 3.42 -1.94 9.94
C SER A 87 4.68 -1.11 9.81
N ILE A 88 4.96 -0.60 8.62
CA ILE A 88 6.17 0.19 8.40
C ILE A 88 6.13 1.47 9.23
N SER A 89 4.98 2.15 9.27
CA SER A 89 4.87 3.37 10.05
C SER A 89 5.04 3.11 11.55
N LEU A 90 4.43 2.03 12.04
CA LEU A 90 4.57 1.65 13.43
C LEU A 90 6.01 1.29 13.77
N GLN A 91 6.68 0.58 12.86
CA GLN A 91 8.07 0.19 13.06
C GLN A 91 8.95 1.43 13.17
N ARG A 92 8.76 2.38 12.26
CA ARG A 92 9.54 3.61 12.26
C ARG A 92 9.34 4.41 13.53
N ALA A 93 8.13 4.36 14.09
CA ALA A 93 7.80 5.09 15.32
C ALA A 93 8.24 4.34 16.57
N GLY A 94 8.74 3.12 16.44
CA GLY A 94 9.21 2.36 17.58
C GLY A 94 8.15 1.50 18.23
N HIS A 95 6.96 1.43 17.67
CA HIS A 95 5.89 0.59 18.21
C HIS A 95 6.01 -0.83 17.64
N VAL A 96 7.07 -1.53 18.05
CA VAL A 96 7.44 -2.80 17.44
C VAL A 96 6.39 -3.89 17.59
N PRO A 97 5.82 -4.12 18.78
CA PRO A 97 4.81 -5.19 18.90
C PRO A 97 3.61 -4.94 17.98
N GLN A 98 3.15 -3.70 17.91
CA GLN A 98 2.03 -3.36 17.05
C GLN A 98 2.41 -3.51 15.58
N ALA A 99 3.64 -3.13 15.24
CA ALA A 99 4.12 -3.29 13.87
C ALA A 99 4.14 -4.75 13.46
N GLU A 100 4.57 -5.62 14.36
CA GLU A 100 4.62 -7.05 14.07
C GLU A 100 3.22 -7.62 13.89
N ALA A 101 2.27 -7.14 14.70
CA ALA A 101 0.89 -7.59 14.54
C ALA A 101 0.32 -7.18 13.19
N ALA A 102 0.60 -5.94 12.77
CA ALA A 102 0.14 -5.47 11.46
C ALA A 102 0.79 -6.26 10.33
N ALA A 103 2.09 -6.54 10.46
CA ALA A 103 2.79 -7.33 9.45
C ALA A 103 2.23 -8.76 9.37
N ALA A 104 1.91 -9.34 10.51
CA ALA A 104 1.32 -10.66 10.53
C ALA A 104 -0.04 -10.66 9.84
N ARG A 105 -0.82 -9.61 10.06
CA ARG A 105 -2.10 -9.46 9.39
C ARG A 105 -1.94 -9.41 7.88
N ALA A 106 -0.95 -8.64 7.42
CA ALA A 106 -0.68 -8.54 5.99
C ALA A 106 -0.33 -9.91 5.41
N ARG A 107 0.50 -10.68 6.11
CA ARG A 107 0.88 -12.01 5.62
C ARG A 107 -0.31 -12.95 5.52
N VAL A 108 -1.20 -12.90 6.51
CA VAL A 108 -2.40 -13.73 6.48
C VAL A 108 -3.27 -13.35 5.29
N LEU A 109 -3.42 -12.06 5.04
CA LEU A 109 -4.24 -11.59 3.90
C LEU A 109 -3.61 -11.99 2.58
N GLU A 110 -2.29 -11.88 2.47
CA GLU A 110 -1.59 -12.32 1.25
C GLU A 110 -1.79 -13.80 1.02
N TRP A 111 -1.68 -14.58 2.08
CA TRP A 111 -1.87 -16.01 1.98
C TRP A 111 -3.29 -16.35 1.52
N LYS A 112 -4.28 -15.67 2.07
CA LYS A 112 -5.66 -15.87 1.64
C LYS A 112 -5.84 -15.57 0.16
N ILE A 113 -5.21 -14.52 -0.32
CA ILE A 113 -5.29 -14.18 -1.73
C ILE A 113 -4.65 -15.28 -2.58
N GLN A 114 -3.49 -15.79 -2.16
CA GLN A 114 -2.84 -16.85 -2.89
C GLN A 114 -3.68 -18.11 -2.94
N LEU A 115 -4.35 -18.44 -1.85
CA LEU A 115 -5.20 -19.64 -1.84
C LEU A 115 -6.39 -19.52 -2.78
N GLN A 116 -6.80 -18.30 -3.10
CA GLN A 116 -7.90 -18.07 -4.02
C GLN A 116 -7.45 -17.98 -5.47
N SER A 117 -6.14 -17.99 -5.71
CA SER A 117 -5.61 -17.91 -7.07
C SER A 117 -5.86 -19.21 -7.81
N PRO A 118 -6.12 -19.14 -9.12
CA PRO A 118 -6.29 -20.37 -9.90
C PRO A 118 -5.02 -21.20 -9.92
N PRO A 119 -5.16 -22.53 -9.95
CA PRO A 119 -3.99 -23.40 -9.92
C PRO A 119 -3.00 -23.19 -11.05
N GLU A 120 -3.49 -22.78 -12.22
CA GLU A 120 -2.60 -22.60 -13.35
C GLU A 120 -1.61 -21.46 -13.12
N GLN A 121 -1.95 -20.54 -12.25
CA GLN A 121 -1.03 -19.45 -11.96
C GLN A 121 0.11 -19.88 -11.08
N ALA A 122 -0.06 -20.99 -10.40
CA ALA A 122 0.96 -21.50 -9.52
C ALA A 122 2.03 -22.28 -10.27
N GLY A 123 1.87 -22.47 -11.56
CA GLY A 123 2.86 -23.20 -12.33
C GLY A 123 2.99 -24.66 -11.92
N PRO A 124 1.89 -25.41 -11.94
CA PRO A 124 1.93 -26.78 -11.45
C PRO A 124 2.94 -27.66 -12.17
N GLY A 125 3.13 -27.45 -13.46
CA GLY A 125 4.09 -28.24 -14.18
C GLY A 125 5.49 -28.05 -13.66
N GLU A 126 5.83 -26.84 -13.36
CA GLU A 126 7.16 -26.53 -12.83
C GLU A 126 7.37 -27.18 -11.48
N SER A 127 6.36 -27.12 -10.65
CA SER A 127 6.47 -27.70 -9.33
C SER A 127 6.72 -29.19 -9.42
N LEU A 128 5.98 -29.86 -10.27
CA LEU A 128 6.12 -31.30 -10.41
C LEU A 128 7.48 -31.66 -10.95
N GLN A 129 7.98 -30.90 -11.89
CA GLN A 129 9.29 -31.17 -12.44
C GLN A 129 10.36 -30.99 -11.40
N ASN A 130 10.25 -29.94 -10.60
CA ASN A 130 11.22 -29.70 -9.57
C ASN A 130 11.24 -30.84 -8.54
N LEU A 131 10.09 -31.36 -8.22
CA LEU A 131 10.02 -32.46 -7.28
C LEU A 131 10.57 -33.73 -7.85
N SER A 132 10.31 -33.96 -9.13
CA SER A 132 10.73 -35.18 -9.77
C SER A 132 12.22 -35.28 -9.87
N LEU A 133 12.87 -34.23 -10.31
CA LEU A 133 14.30 -34.29 -10.58
C LEU A 133 15.14 -34.71 -9.38
N PRO A 134 14.96 -34.09 -8.23
CA PRO A 134 15.79 -34.50 -7.08
C PRO A 134 15.58 -35.93 -6.70
N ILE A 135 14.34 -36.40 -6.76
CA ILE A 135 14.05 -37.76 -6.38
C ILE A 135 14.74 -38.74 -7.30
N GLN A 136 14.66 -38.48 -8.59
CA GLN A 136 15.26 -39.36 -9.54
C GLN A 136 16.77 -39.39 -9.40
N GLY A 137 17.34 -38.23 -9.10
CA GLY A 137 18.76 -38.17 -8.94
C GLY A 137 19.26 -38.94 -7.77
N THR A 138 18.43 -39.18 -6.79
CA THR A 138 18.85 -39.90 -5.60
C THR A 138 18.59 -41.37 -5.66
N VAL A 139 18.01 -41.83 -6.73
CA VAL A 139 17.66 -43.24 -6.85
C VAL A 139 18.51 -43.93 -7.89
N PRO A 140 19.71 -44.13 -7.69
CA PRO A 140 20.56 -44.86 -8.63
C PRO A 140 20.37 -46.38 -8.52
#